data_4b84883a2cd07aafcbe75d2f787d5964
#
_entry.id   4b84883a2cd07aafcbe75d2f787d5964
#
_cell.length_a   1.000
_cell.length_b   1.000
_cell.length_c   1.000
_cell.angle_alpha   90.00
_cell.angle_beta   90.00
_cell.angle_gamma   90.00
#
_symmetry.space_group_name_H-M   'P 1'
#
loop_
_entity.id
_entity.type
_entity.pdbx_description
1 polymer ?
#
loop_
_entity_poly.entity_id
_entity_poly.type
_entity_poly.pdbx_seq_one_letter_code
_entity_poly.pdbx_strand_id
1 'polypeptide(L)'
;SLVGSEMCIRDRYKMLLKLKFDRKLFAEMSKFAIALVPNSLLWWITNSSDRLMVSKMISISANGLYTVSYKLPSLMSTLSTIFMQAWQYSAIRENDSADRESYNRKMYDAYVRFVTLTAAGLLLILKPFMKIYVSTPYYSSWQFSPFLILGYVFMTLATFTGTSYYVEKNMIGNMFSALSGAITNIAVSYTH
;
A
#
# COMPACT_ATOMS: atom_id res chain seq x y z
N SER A 1 17.13 -4.82 34.25
CA SER A 1 17.00 -3.54 33.57
C SER A 1 15.56 -3.03 33.36
N LEU A 2 14.56 -3.53 34.09
CA LEU A 2 13.19 -2.97 34.08
C LEU A 2 13.14 -1.54 34.64
N VAL A 3 14.02 -1.17 35.56
CA VAL A 3 14.10 0.17 36.17
C VAL A 3 14.47 1.26 35.15
N GLY A 4 15.24 0.94 34.12
CA GLY A 4 15.61 1.90 33.06
C GLY A 4 14.47 2.24 32.11
N SER A 5 13.58 1.28 31.82
CA SER A 5 12.43 1.50 30.93
C SER A 5 11.34 2.35 31.59
N GLU A 6 11.09 2.18 32.88
CA GLU A 6 10.10 2.97 33.61
C GLU A 6 10.57 4.43 33.81
N MET A 7 11.88 4.67 33.98
CA MET A 7 12.44 6.02 34.02
C MET A 7 12.26 6.78 32.71
N CYS A 8 12.50 6.10 31.57
CA CYS A 8 12.28 6.69 30.26
C CYS A 8 10.81 7.01 29.99
N ILE A 9 9.87 6.19 30.45
CA ILE A 9 8.42 6.41 30.29
C ILE A 9 7.99 7.61 31.11
N ARG A 10 8.46 7.72 32.37
CA ARG A 10 8.11 8.82 33.28
C ARG A 10 8.68 10.18 32.86
N ASP A 11 9.89 10.20 32.29
CA ASP A 11 10.47 11.44 31.76
C ASP A 11 9.78 11.86 30.45
N ARG A 12 9.38 10.91 29.63
CA ARG A 12 8.58 11.19 28.42
C ARG A 12 7.20 11.74 28.77
N TYR A 13 6.57 11.26 29.84
CA TYR A 13 5.29 11.77 30.33
C TYR A 13 5.40 13.23 30.84
N LYS A 14 6.47 13.56 31.56
CA LYS A 14 6.77 14.96 31.99
C LYS A 14 7.05 15.88 30.79
N MET A 15 7.63 15.34 29.73
CA MET A 15 7.87 16.09 28.48
C MET A 15 6.57 16.38 27.72
N LEU A 16 5.60 15.44 27.76
CA LEU A 16 4.25 15.64 27.19
C LEU A 16 3.45 16.72 27.93
N LEU A 17 3.67 16.91 29.23
CA LEU A 17 3.02 17.96 30.03
C LEU A 17 3.61 19.38 29.75
N LYS A 18 4.76 19.48 29.07
CA LYS A 18 5.39 20.74 28.65
C LYS A 18 5.16 21.07 27.17
N LEU A 19 4.16 20.47 26.54
CA LEU A 19 3.82 20.73 25.15
C LEU A 19 3.51 22.22 24.96
N LYS A 20 4.45 22.95 24.34
CA LYS A 20 4.17 24.28 23.82
C LYS A 20 3.52 24.09 22.45
N PHE A 21 2.29 24.59 22.31
CA PHE A 21 1.59 24.58 21.03
C PHE A 21 2.25 25.59 20.10
N ASP A 22 2.95 25.08 19.08
CA ASP A 22 3.54 25.91 18.02
C ASP A 22 2.52 26.02 16.88
N ARG A 23 1.92 27.21 16.74
CA ARG A 23 0.92 27.49 15.69
C ARG A 23 1.48 27.32 14.28
N LYS A 24 2.76 27.64 14.05
CA LYS A 24 3.38 27.55 12.73
C LYS A 24 3.56 26.10 12.32
N LEU A 25 4.12 25.28 13.21
CA LEU A 25 4.27 23.85 13.02
C LEU A 25 2.91 23.15 12.83
N PHE A 26 1.93 23.52 13.65
CA PHE A 26 0.57 22.99 13.51
C PHE A 26 -0.06 23.33 12.14
N ALA A 27 0.11 24.55 11.65
CA ALA A 27 -0.41 24.96 10.34
C ALA A 27 0.27 24.18 9.20
N GLU A 28 1.58 23.97 9.25
CA GLU A 28 2.31 23.16 8.26
C GLU A 28 1.85 21.69 8.28
N MET A 29 1.74 21.09 9.45
CA MET A 29 1.24 19.73 9.62
C MET A 29 -0.22 19.59 9.16
N SER A 30 -1.06 20.57 9.46
CA SER A 30 -2.47 20.56 9.04
C SER A 30 -2.60 20.67 7.52
N LYS A 31 -1.82 21.52 6.87
CA LYS A 31 -1.79 21.63 5.41
C LYS A 31 -1.40 20.32 4.74
N PHE A 32 -0.41 19.64 5.29
CA PHE A 32 0.01 18.32 4.84
C PHE A 32 -1.08 17.27 5.07
N ALA A 33 -1.66 17.23 6.26
CA ALA A 33 -2.70 16.28 6.63
C ALA A 33 -3.98 16.45 5.81
N ILE A 34 -4.43 17.68 5.59
CA ILE A 34 -5.63 17.97 4.77
C ILE A 34 -5.47 17.46 3.34
N ALA A 35 -4.27 17.53 2.75
CA ALA A 35 -4.02 16.98 1.43
C ALA A 35 -3.97 15.43 1.41
N LEU A 36 -3.65 14.78 2.54
CA LEU A 36 -3.63 13.32 2.65
C LEU A 36 -5.02 12.71 2.78
N VAL A 37 -5.97 13.39 3.42
CA VAL A 37 -7.34 12.86 3.63
C VAL A 37 -8.04 12.52 2.32
N PRO A 38 -8.13 13.40 1.31
CA PRO A 38 -8.72 13.07 0.01
C PRO A 38 -8.02 11.89 -0.66
N ASN A 39 -6.69 11.84 -0.62
CA ASN A 39 -5.93 10.74 -1.19
C ASN A 39 -6.28 9.40 -0.54
N SER A 40 -6.38 9.34 0.79
CA SER A 40 -6.78 8.13 1.51
C SER A 40 -8.20 7.70 1.20
N LEU A 41 -9.12 8.66 1.05
CA LEU A 41 -10.51 8.38 0.63
C LEU A 41 -10.57 7.82 -0.79
N LEU A 42 -9.84 8.38 -1.74
CA LEU A 42 -9.77 7.88 -3.12
C LEU A 42 -9.23 6.45 -3.17
N TRP A 43 -8.19 6.15 -2.41
CA TRP A 43 -7.67 4.79 -2.28
C TRP A 43 -8.70 3.82 -1.68
N TRP A 44 -9.42 4.25 -0.65
CA TRP A 44 -10.47 3.43 -0.03
C TRP A 44 -11.62 3.18 -1.01
N ILE A 45 -12.08 4.20 -1.74
CA ILE A 45 -13.12 4.09 -2.76
C ILE A 45 -12.68 3.10 -3.84
N THR A 46 -11.48 3.25 -4.39
CA THR A 46 -10.95 2.36 -5.44
C THR A 46 -10.93 0.91 -4.97
N ASN A 47 -10.41 0.63 -3.78
CA ASN A 47 -10.33 -0.74 -3.25
C ASN A 47 -11.69 -1.35 -2.87
N SER A 48 -12.67 -0.51 -2.53
CA SER A 48 -14.00 -0.98 -2.11
C SER A 48 -14.96 -1.10 -3.28
N SER A 49 -14.82 -0.28 -4.33
CA SER A 49 -15.74 -0.25 -5.47
C SER A 49 -15.80 -1.58 -6.20
N ASP A 50 -14.68 -2.25 -6.44
CA ASP A 50 -14.63 -3.54 -7.13
C ASP A 50 -15.48 -4.60 -6.42
N ARG A 51 -15.36 -4.69 -5.09
CA ARG A 51 -16.14 -5.66 -4.28
C ARG A 51 -17.63 -5.34 -4.27
N LEU A 52 -17.97 -4.06 -4.18
CA LEU A 52 -19.37 -3.61 -4.23
C LEU A 52 -20.01 -3.90 -5.60
N MET A 53 -19.26 -3.66 -6.67
CA MET A 53 -19.73 -3.93 -8.03
C MET A 53 -19.93 -5.43 -8.27
N VAL A 54 -18.96 -6.27 -7.92
CA VAL A 54 -19.10 -7.74 -8.05
C VAL A 54 -20.30 -8.24 -7.24
N SER A 55 -20.50 -7.74 -6.02
CA SER A 55 -21.60 -8.17 -5.16
C SER A 55 -22.96 -7.74 -5.68
N LYS A 56 -23.09 -6.52 -6.24
CA LYS A 56 -24.37 -5.96 -6.72
C LYS A 56 -24.71 -6.37 -8.16
N MET A 57 -23.70 -6.47 -9.04
CA MET A 57 -23.91 -6.69 -10.46
C MET A 57 -23.87 -8.17 -10.87
N ILE A 58 -23.13 -9.00 -10.11
CA ILE A 58 -22.99 -10.43 -10.43
C ILE A 58 -23.74 -11.26 -9.39
N SER A 59 -23.15 -11.51 -8.22
CA SER A 59 -23.80 -12.18 -7.10
C SER A 59 -22.93 -12.16 -5.83
N ILE A 60 -23.54 -12.45 -4.68
CA ILE A 60 -22.84 -12.65 -3.40
C ILE A 60 -21.89 -13.86 -3.48
N SER A 61 -22.26 -14.93 -4.19
CA SER A 61 -21.42 -16.11 -4.39
C SER A 61 -20.17 -15.78 -5.20
N ALA A 62 -20.30 -15.00 -6.28
CA ALA A 62 -19.17 -14.51 -7.07
C ALA A 62 -18.21 -13.63 -6.25
N ASN A 63 -18.77 -12.77 -5.38
CA ASN A 63 -17.95 -11.98 -4.45
C ASN A 63 -17.21 -12.87 -3.44
N GLY A 64 -17.79 -13.99 -3.03
CA GLY A 64 -17.09 -15.01 -2.23
C GLY A 64 -15.87 -15.59 -2.95
N LEU A 65 -16.03 -16.04 -4.20
CA LEU A 65 -14.92 -16.52 -5.06
C LEU A 65 -13.85 -15.46 -5.25
N TYR A 66 -14.24 -14.22 -5.54
CA TYR A 66 -13.33 -13.08 -5.68
C TYR A 66 -12.54 -12.83 -4.40
N THR A 67 -13.20 -12.83 -3.24
CA THR A 67 -12.56 -12.63 -1.94
C THR A 67 -11.53 -13.71 -1.63
N VAL A 68 -11.80 -14.97 -1.98
CA VAL A 68 -10.86 -16.07 -1.82
C VAL A 68 -9.68 -15.94 -2.77
N SER A 69 -9.93 -15.55 -4.04
CA SER A 69 -8.87 -15.30 -5.03
C SER A 69 -7.86 -14.24 -4.59
N TYR A 70 -8.30 -13.29 -3.77
CA TYR A 70 -7.48 -12.18 -3.25
C TYR A 70 -6.53 -12.59 -2.11
N LYS A 71 -6.76 -13.75 -1.47
CA LYS A 71 -5.99 -14.14 -0.28
C LYS A 71 -4.49 -14.26 -0.55
N LEU A 72 -4.10 -14.94 -1.62
CA LEU A 72 -2.69 -15.11 -1.96
C LEU A 72 -2.06 -13.81 -2.52
N PRO A 73 -2.70 -13.09 -3.47
CA PRO A 73 -2.23 -11.79 -3.92
C PRO A 73 -2.04 -10.75 -2.80
N SER A 74 -2.89 -10.77 -1.76
CA SER A 74 -2.77 -9.83 -0.64
C SER A 74 -1.48 -10.01 0.17
N LEU A 75 -0.86 -11.19 0.17
CA LEU A 75 0.45 -11.40 0.79
C LEU A 75 1.54 -10.58 0.10
N MET A 76 1.44 -10.40 -1.21
CA MET A 76 2.35 -9.56 -1.96
C MET A 76 2.28 -8.09 -1.51
N SER A 77 1.06 -7.57 -1.28
CA SER A 77 0.86 -6.23 -0.72
C SER A 77 1.52 -6.09 0.66
N THR A 78 1.36 -7.10 1.52
CA THR A 78 1.97 -7.08 2.86
C THR A 78 3.49 -7.06 2.80
N LEU A 79 4.10 -7.92 1.99
CA LEU A 79 5.55 -7.97 1.82
C LEU A 79 6.08 -6.68 1.20
N SER A 80 5.38 -6.13 0.21
CA SER A 80 5.69 -4.83 -0.39
C SER A 80 5.63 -3.70 0.63
N THR A 81 4.63 -3.68 1.50
CA THR A 81 4.48 -2.66 2.54
C THR A 81 5.66 -2.67 3.52
N ILE A 82 6.13 -3.85 3.93
CA ILE A 82 7.30 -3.99 4.81
C ILE A 82 8.55 -3.39 4.15
N PHE A 83 8.78 -3.74 2.87
CA PHE A 83 9.91 -3.18 2.11
C PHE A 83 9.80 -1.66 2.00
N MET A 84 8.61 -1.15 1.65
CA MET A 84 8.35 0.27 1.47
C MET A 84 8.57 1.08 2.74
N GLN A 85 8.14 0.58 3.90
CA GLN A 85 8.34 1.25 5.19
C GLN A 85 9.83 1.39 5.51
N ALA A 86 10.63 0.33 5.27
CA ALA A 86 12.07 0.39 5.48
C ALA A 86 12.74 1.39 4.52
N TRP A 87 12.36 1.36 3.24
CA TRP A 87 12.93 2.25 2.24
C TRP A 87 12.53 3.72 2.44
N GLN A 88 11.27 4.03 2.76
CA GLN A 88 10.81 5.40 2.98
C GLN A 88 11.61 6.11 4.05
N TYR A 89 11.93 5.42 5.15
CA TYR A 89 12.76 5.99 6.20
C TYR A 89 14.17 6.36 5.70
N SER A 90 14.78 5.50 4.90
CA SER A 90 16.09 5.76 4.31
C SER A 90 16.04 6.86 3.23
N ALA A 91 15.00 6.86 2.39
CA ALA A 91 14.81 7.85 1.33
C ALA A 91 14.67 9.28 1.89
N ILE A 92 13.97 9.45 3.02
CA ILE A 92 13.84 10.75 3.67
C ILE A 92 15.20 11.25 4.19
N ARG A 93 16.03 10.37 4.74
CA ARG A 93 17.38 10.74 5.24
C ARG A 93 18.34 11.10 4.12
N GLU A 94 18.27 10.42 2.99
CA GLU A 94 19.15 10.61 1.84
C GLU A 94 18.64 11.69 0.85
N ASN A 95 17.49 12.32 1.13
CA ASN A 95 16.86 13.28 0.21
C ASN A 95 17.74 14.48 -0.13
N ASP A 96 18.60 14.91 0.80
CA ASP A 96 19.48 16.07 0.64
C ASP A 96 20.93 15.68 0.22
N SER A 97 21.18 14.38 -0.06
CA SER A 97 22.50 13.92 -0.47
C SER A 97 22.74 14.12 -1.98
N ALA A 98 24.02 14.33 -2.35
CA ALA A 98 24.43 14.45 -3.75
C ALA A 98 24.18 13.16 -4.57
N ASP A 99 24.12 12.02 -3.90
CA ASP A 99 23.96 10.68 -4.51
C ASP A 99 22.49 10.19 -4.52
N ARG A 100 21.52 11.06 -4.21
CA ARG A 100 20.09 10.74 -4.10
C ARG A 100 19.56 9.96 -5.31
N GLU A 101 19.85 10.42 -6.51
CA GLU A 101 19.34 9.81 -7.74
C GLU A 101 19.89 8.39 -7.94
N SER A 102 21.19 8.21 -7.74
CA SER A 102 21.84 6.89 -7.81
C SER A 102 21.30 5.93 -6.77
N TYR A 103 21.06 6.40 -5.54
CA TYR A 103 20.47 5.61 -4.47
C TYR A 103 19.04 5.18 -4.81
N ASN A 104 18.18 6.10 -5.24
CA ASN A 104 16.81 5.81 -5.59
C ASN A 104 16.71 4.82 -6.75
N ARG A 105 17.57 4.94 -7.76
CA ARG A 105 17.63 4.00 -8.89
C ARG A 105 18.01 2.59 -8.45
N LYS A 106 19.04 2.44 -7.62
CA LYS A 106 19.44 1.14 -7.07
C LYS A 106 18.34 0.50 -6.23
N MET A 107 17.63 1.31 -5.44
CA MET A 107 16.50 0.83 -4.63
C MET A 107 15.32 0.42 -5.49
N TYR A 108 15.02 1.15 -6.55
CA TYR A 108 13.98 0.78 -7.51
C TYR A 108 14.30 -0.56 -8.20
N ASP A 109 15.52 -0.74 -8.68
CA ASP A 109 15.97 -2.00 -9.30
C ASP A 109 15.89 -3.18 -8.32
N ALA A 110 16.30 -2.97 -7.08
CA ALA A 110 16.16 -3.98 -6.03
C ALA A 110 14.70 -4.32 -5.74
N TYR A 111 13.85 -3.31 -5.69
CA TYR A 111 12.42 -3.48 -5.46
C TYR A 111 11.72 -4.21 -6.61
N VAL A 112 12.01 -3.87 -7.86
CA VAL A 112 11.48 -4.58 -9.03
C VAL A 112 11.85 -6.06 -8.99
N ARG A 113 13.11 -6.38 -8.68
CA ARG A 113 13.55 -7.78 -8.52
C ARG A 113 12.81 -8.49 -7.40
N PHE A 114 12.67 -7.84 -6.24
CA PHE A 114 11.96 -8.38 -5.09
C PHE A 114 10.49 -8.68 -5.44
N VAL A 115 9.79 -7.72 -6.05
CA VAL A 115 8.38 -7.86 -6.45
C VAL A 115 8.21 -8.99 -7.47
N THR A 116 9.10 -9.06 -8.49
CA THR A 116 9.04 -10.08 -9.54
C THR A 116 9.30 -11.49 -8.96
N LEU A 117 10.31 -11.63 -8.10
CA LEU A 117 10.60 -12.92 -7.45
C LEU A 117 9.46 -13.35 -6.52
N THR A 118 8.88 -12.41 -5.78
CA THR A 118 7.72 -12.69 -4.91
C THR A 118 6.53 -13.15 -5.75
N ALA A 119 6.22 -12.46 -6.85
CA ALA A 119 5.13 -12.84 -7.75
C ALA A 119 5.35 -14.23 -8.36
N ALA A 120 6.56 -14.52 -8.85
CA ALA A 120 6.91 -15.82 -9.39
C ALA A 120 6.77 -16.93 -8.32
N GLY A 121 7.27 -16.70 -7.10
CA GLY A 121 7.12 -17.62 -5.98
C GLY A 121 5.65 -17.90 -5.63
N LEU A 122 4.83 -16.84 -5.56
CA LEU A 122 3.39 -16.98 -5.30
C LEU A 122 2.67 -17.77 -6.40
N LEU A 123 3.04 -17.56 -7.67
CA LEU A 123 2.47 -18.33 -8.79
C LEU A 123 2.83 -19.81 -8.72
N LEU A 124 4.07 -20.13 -8.33
CA LEU A 124 4.51 -21.53 -8.17
C LEU A 124 3.74 -22.26 -7.06
N ILE A 125 3.50 -21.62 -5.94
CA ILE A 125 2.81 -22.22 -4.79
C ILE A 125 1.28 -22.09 -4.86
N LEU A 126 0.74 -21.36 -5.85
CA LEU A 126 -0.69 -21.03 -5.94
C LEU A 126 -1.59 -22.27 -5.86
N LYS A 127 -1.38 -23.24 -6.75
CA LYS A 127 -2.25 -24.45 -6.80
C LYS A 127 -2.17 -25.30 -5.54
N PRO A 128 -0.97 -25.68 -5.04
CA PRO A 128 -0.88 -26.47 -3.81
C PRO A 128 -1.42 -25.72 -2.60
N PHE A 129 -1.16 -24.41 -2.50
CA PHE A 129 -1.70 -23.57 -1.43
C PHE A 129 -3.23 -23.55 -1.44
N MET A 130 -3.85 -23.27 -2.59
CA MET A 130 -5.31 -23.22 -2.71
C MET A 130 -5.96 -24.56 -2.42
N LYS A 131 -5.33 -25.68 -2.77
CA LYS A 131 -5.83 -27.02 -2.49
C LYS A 131 -5.88 -27.35 -0.99
N ILE A 132 -4.93 -26.82 -0.22
CA ILE A 132 -4.84 -27.05 1.23
C ILE A 132 -5.72 -26.05 2.00
N TYR A 133 -5.72 -24.78 1.56
CA TYR A 133 -6.30 -23.68 2.32
C TYR A 133 -7.79 -23.46 2.04
N VAL A 134 -8.28 -23.82 0.84
CA VAL A 134 -9.61 -23.45 0.37
C VAL A 134 -10.55 -24.65 0.30
N SER A 135 -11.77 -24.49 0.81
CA SER A 135 -12.81 -25.51 0.70
C SER A 135 -13.18 -25.80 -0.77
N THR A 136 -13.58 -27.03 -1.06
CA THR A 136 -13.89 -27.56 -2.40
C THR A 136 -14.77 -26.63 -3.25
N PRO A 137 -15.86 -26.01 -2.74
CA PRO A 137 -16.72 -25.13 -3.55
C PRO A 137 -16.00 -23.89 -4.08
N TYR A 138 -14.97 -23.41 -3.37
CA TYR A 138 -14.24 -22.18 -3.73
C TYR A 138 -12.89 -22.47 -4.40
N TYR A 139 -12.56 -23.75 -4.63
CA TYR A 139 -11.26 -24.11 -5.24
C TYR A 139 -11.05 -23.48 -6.63
N SER A 140 -12.12 -23.33 -7.42
CA SER A 140 -12.03 -22.69 -8.74
C SER A 140 -11.51 -21.24 -8.73
N SER A 141 -11.48 -20.59 -7.56
CA SER A 141 -10.94 -19.24 -7.39
C SER A 141 -9.45 -19.11 -7.74
N TRP A 142 -8.69 -20.22 -7.76
CA TRP A 142 -7.29 -20.23 -8.18
C TRP A 142 -7.08 -19.70 -9.61
N GLN A 143 -8.09 -19.84 -10.49
CA GLN A 143 -8.01 -19.39 -11.89
C GLN A 143 -7.92 -17.87 -12.01
N PHE A 144 -8.49 -17.12 -11.07
CA PHE A 144 -8.49 -15.66 -11.05
C PHE A 144 -7.24 -15.08 -10.35
N SER A 145 -6.64 -15.84 -9.44
CA SER A 145 -5.50 -15.38 -8.64
C SER A 145 -4.28 -14.94 -9.46
N PRO A 146 -3.88 -15.57 -10.60
CA PRO A 146 -2.74 -15.10 -11.40
C PRO A 146 -2.93 -13.68 -11.95
N PHE A 147 -4.15 -13.35 -12.41
CA PHE A 147 -4.47 -12.02 -12.89
C PHE A 147 -4.39 -10.98 -11.78
N LEU A 148 -4.86 -11.36 -10.58
CA LEU A 148 -4.76 -10.50 -9.40
C LEU A 148 -3.31 -10.31 -8.96
N ILE A 149 -2.47 -11.36 -9.00
CA ILE A 149 -1.03 -11.24 -8.69
C ILE A 149 -0.38 -10.26 -9.69
N LEU A 150 -0.69 -10.37 -10.98
CA LEU A 150 -0.17 -9.43 -11.98
C LEU A 150 -0.63 -7.99 -11.71
N GLY A 151 -1.90 -7.79 -11.37
CA GLY A 151 -2.45 -6.49 -10.95
C GLY A 151 -1.70 -5.92 -9.74
N TYR A 152 -1.39 -6.77 -8.76
CA TYR A 152 -0.60 -6.36 -7.57
C TYR A 152 0.85 -6.01 -7.92
N VAL A 153 1.48 -6.67 -8.90
CA VAL A 153 2.81 -6.26 -9.40
C VAL A 153 2.78 -4.80 -9.86
N PHE A 154 1.84 -4.45 -10.75
CA PHE A 154 1.72 -3.08 -11.23
C PHE A 154 1.35 -2.09 -10.12
N MET A 155 0.43 -2.46 -9.23
CA MET A 155 0.03 -1.64 -8.10
C MET A 155 1.20 -1.34 -7.15
N THR A 156 2.02 -2.33 -6.83
CA THR A 156 3.16 -2.15 -5.94
C THR A 156 4.26 -1.30 -6.57
N LEU A 157 4.52 -1.47 -7.87
CA LEU A 157 5.45 -0.62 -8.61
C LEU A 157 4.96 0.84 -8.68
N ALA A 158 3.67 1.05 -8.93
CA ALA A 158 3.06 2.38 -8.89
C ALA A 158 3.14 3.02 -7.50
N THR A 159 2.99 2.23 -6.43
CA THR A 159 3.13 2.71 -5.06
C THR A 159 4.57 3.17 -4.76
N PHE A 160 5.57 2.45 -5.28
CA PHE A 160 6.97 2.85 -5.13
C PHE A 160 7.22 4.22 -5.77
N THR A 161 6.81 4.41 -7.03
CA THR A 161 6.96 5.70 -7.71
C THR A 161 6.15 6.80 -7.04
N GLY A 162 4.96 6.47 -6.53
CA GLY A 162 4.11 7.39 -5.76
C GLY A 162 4.77 7.90 -4.48
N THR A 163 5.66 7.09 -3.86
CA THR A 163 6.37 7.50 -2.65
C THR A 163 7.31 8.68 -2.87
N SER A 164 7.79 8.92 -4.08
CA SER A 164 8.57 10.12 -4.41
C SER A 164 7.81 11.40 -4.09
N TYR A 165 6.49 11.43 -4.29
CA TYR A 165 5.65 12.57 -3.90
C TYR A 165 5.65 12.84 -2.39
N TYR A 166 5.74 11.79 -1.56
CA TYR A 166 5.84 11.94 -0.10
C TYR A 166 7.21 12.47 0.30
N VAL A 167 8.28 11.97 -0.30
CA VAL A 167 9.66 12.41 -0.03
C VAL A 167 9.83 13.88 -0.43
N GLU A 168 9.28 14.29 -1.56
CA GLU A 168 9.31 15.68 -2.07
C GLU A 168 8.25 16.59 -1.43
N LYS A 169 7.42 16.07 -0.52
CA LYS A 169 6.30 16.77 0.11
C LYS A 169 5.28 17.34 -0.90
N ASN A 170 5.23 16.80 -2.12
CA ASN A 170 4.30 17.21 -3.17
C ASN A 170 2.98 16.40 -3.08
N MET A 171 2.19 16.66 -2.04
CA MET A 171 0.94 15.92 -1.80
C MET A 171 -0.13 16.23 -2.84
N ILE A 172 -0.11 17.41 -3.46
CA ILE A 172 -1.06 17.79 -4.51
C ILE A 172 -0.86 16.92 -5.74
N GLY A 173 0.38 16.71 -6.19
CA GLY A 173 0.69 15.81 -7.30
C GLY A 173 0.23 14.38 -7.03
N ASN A 174 0.45 13.88 -5.82
CA ASN A 174 -0.02 12.56 -5.39
C ASN A 174 -1.56 12.46 -5.43
N MET A 175 -2.27 13.48 -4.97
CA MET A 175 -3.74 13.53 -5.00
C MET A 175 -4.29 13.48 -6.43
N PHE A 176 -3.73 14.24 -7.36
CA PHE A 176 -4.15 14.20 -8.77
C PHE A 176 -3.87 12.86 -9.43
N SER A 177 -2.74 12.23 -9.13
CA SER A 177 -2.42 10.88 -9.59
C SER A 177 -3.44 9.85 -9.07
N ALA A 178 -3.77 9.90 -7.78
CA ALA A 178 -4.77 9.03 -7.17
C ALA A 178 -6.18 9.28 -7.74
N LEU A 179 -6.55 10.53 -8.00
CA LEU A 179 -7.84 10.90 -8.58
C LEU A 179 -7.99 10.35 -10.00
N SER A 180 -6.97 10.50 -10.86
CA SER A 180 -7.00 9.97 -12.21
C SER A 180 -7.11 8.44 -12.21
N GLY A 181 -6.39 7.76 -11.31
CA GLY A 181 -6.48 6.31 -11.11
C GLY A 181 -7.88 5.87 -10.66
N ALA A 182 -8.48 6.57 -9.71
CA ALA A 182 -9.83 6.26 -9.21
C ALA A 182 -10.90 6.44 -10.30
N ILE A 183 -10.85 7.53 -11.07
CA ILE A 183 -11.79 7.79 -12.18
C ILE A 183 -11.65 6.68 -13.24
N THR A 184 -10.43 6.34 -13.63
CA THR A 184 -10.17 5.28 -14.61
C THR A 184 -10.69 3.93 -14.10
N ASN A 185 -10.41 3.58 -12.84
CA ASN A 185 -10.88 2.33 -12.23
C ASN A 185 -12.41 2.24 -12.26
N ILE A 186 -13.13 3.27 -11.81
CA ILE A 186 -14.60 3.29 -11.80
C ILE A 186 -15.14 3.21 -13.24
N ALA A 187 -14.59 3.95 -14.19
CA ALA A 187 -15.03 3.94 -15.57
C ALA A 187 -14.86 2.54 -16.21
N VAL A 188 -13.68 1.92 -16.03
CA VAL A 188 -13.40 0.58 -16.56
C VAL A 188 -14.26 -0.48 -15.88
N SER A 189 -14.41 -0.43 -14.57
CA SER A 189 -15.23 -1.39 -13.82
C SER A 189 -16.71 -1.29 -14.15
N TYR A 190 -17.21 -0.09 -14.49
CA TYR A 190 -18.59 0.11 -14.92
C TYR A 190 -18.85 -0.37 -16.36
N THR A 191 -17.88 -0.19 -17.26
CA THR A 191 -18.03 -0.56 -18.69
C THR A 191 -17.76 -2.04 -18.97
N HIS A 192 -16.98 -2.71 -18.15
CA HIS A 192 -16.57 -4.11 -18.31
C HIS A 192 -17.10 -5.02 -17.20
#